data_53fc2f3c47d598ad33ff2aa0df9fa133
#
_entry.id   53fc2f3c47d598ad33ff2aa0df9fa133
#
_cell.length_a   1.000
_cell.length_b   1.000
_cell.length_c   1.000
_cell.angle_alpha   90.00
_cell.angle_beta   90.00
_cell.angle_gamma   90.00
#
_symmetry.space_group_name_H-M   'P 1'
#
loop_
_entity.id
_entity.type
_entity.pdbx_description
1 polymer ?
#
loop_
_entity_poly.entity_id
_entity_poly.type
_entity_poly.pdbx_seq_one_letter_code
_entity_poly.pdbx_strand_id
1 'polypeptide(L)'
;VISCPCALGLATPVAIMVANGVGAKHEILFKTAESLEETGKVQMIALDKTGTITQGTPKVTDLLPANGTTEEQLLALAYALERKSEHPLAKAILQKAEEAQLPAEEVQEFQVHAGHGLSAVQNGAALYGGNLAFIQSYAAVSPEMEQAAEQLSEDGKTPLFFCRDGVFSGIIAVADVIKADSPQAVRELQNMGIHVVMLTGDNTR
;
A
#
# COMPACT_ATOMS: atom_id res chain seq x y z
N VAL A 1 41.16 25.44 46.05
CA VAL A 1 40.60 24.61 44.96
C VAL A 1 39.41 25.39 44.37
N ILE A 2 39.60 26.02 43.21
CA ILE A 2 38.53 26.68 42.48
C ILE A 2 37.87 25.58 41.63
N SER A 3 36.79 25.03 42.14
CA SER A 3 35.89 24.19 41.34
C SER A 3 35.02 25.14 40.50
N CYS A 4 35.36 25.26 39.20
CA CYS A 4 34.53 26.04 38.30
C CYS A 4 33.34 25.15 37.85
N PRO A 5 32.10 25.44 38.21
CA PRO A 5 30.92 24.72 37.75
C PRO A 5 30.60 24.99 36.28
N CYS A 6 31.41 25.83 35.58
CA CYS A 6 31.18 26.25 34.21
C CYS A 6 31.16 25.08 33.22
N ALA A 7 32.02 24.07 33.42
CA ALA A 7 32.05 22.89 32.55
C ALA A 7 30.78 22.05 32.67
N LEU A 8 30.23 21.90 33.89
CA LEU A 8 29.02 21.12 34.14
C LEU A 8 27.74 21.92 33.79
N GLY A 9 27.76 23.24 34.02
CA GLY A 9 26.58 24.08 33.81
C GLY A 9 26.35 24.50 32.32
N LEU A 10 27.39 24.52 31.51
CA LEU A 10 27.30 24.98 30.13
C LEU A 10 27.46 23.86 29.08
N ALA A 11 28.22 22.82 29.42
CA ALA A 11 28.50 21.75 28.42
C ALA A 11 27.24 21.01 27.98
N THR A 12 26.38 20.61 28.89
CA THR A 12 25.14 19.90 28.57
C THR A 12 24.16 20.76 27.75
N PRO A 13 23.82 22.00 28.14
CA PRO A 13 22.96 22.86 27.31
C PRO A 13 23.51 23.13 25.94
N VAL A 14 24.83 23.34 25.79
CA VAL A 14 25.46 23.54 24.48
C VAL A 14 25.39 22.29 23.61
N ALA A 15 25.67 21.10 24.19
CA ALA A 15 25.54 19.83 23.49
C ALA A 15 24.11 19.60 22.96
N ILE A 16 23.10 19.88 23.81
CA ILE A 16 21.69 19.77 23.41
C ILE A 16 21.34 20.76 22.28
N MET A 17 21.81 22.02 22.38
CA MET A 17 21.59 23.01 21.33
C MET A 17 22.21 22.58 19.99
N VAL A 18 23.45 22.09 20.02
CA VAL A 18 24.14 21.59 18.81
C VAL A 18 23.41 20.39 18.23
N ALA A 19 23.03 19.40 19.07
CA ALA A 19 22.32 18.21 18.64
C ALA A 19 20.96 18.54 18.04
N ASN A 20 20.17 19.44 18.64
CA ASN A 20 18.93 19.95 18.08
C ASN A 20 19.16 20.68 16.75
N GLY A 21 20.22 21.47 16.64
CA GLY A 21 20.58 22.17 15.39
C GLY A 21 20.95 21.19 14.28
N VAL A 22 21.66 20.12 14.59
CA VAL A 22 21.96 19.05 13.63
C VAL A 22 20.69 18.29 13.26
N GLY A 23 19.88 17.91 14.24
CA GLY A 23 18.60 17.24 14.00
C GLY A 23 17.70 18.06 13.08
N ALA A 24 17.54 19.35 13.35
CA ALA A 24 16.70 20.24 12.55
C ALA A 24 17.17 20.35 11.08
N LYS A 25 18.48 20.28 10.81
CA LYS A 25 19.01 20.22 9.44
C LYS A 25 18.59 18.96 8.68
N HIS A 26 18.28 17.91 9.39
CA HIS A 26 17.77 16.63 8.84
C HIS A 26 16.25 16.46 9.05
N GLU A 27 15.52 17.57 9.31
CA GLU A 27 14.07 17.58 9.53
C GLU A 27 13.63 16.79 10.78
N ILE A 28 14.54 16.51 11.72
CA ILE A 28 14.28 15.82 12.97
C ILE A 28 14.16 16.86 14.10
N LEU A 29 12.98 16.93 14.72
CA LEU A 29 12.70 17.88 15.79
C LEU A 29 12.43 17.13 17.10
N PHE A 30 13.21 17.42 18.13
CA PHE A 30 13.02 16.90 19.48
C PHE A 30 12.21 17.89 20.30
N LYS A 31 11.17 17.42 20.99
CA LYS A 31 10.34 18.27 21.86
C LYS A 31 11.04 18.62 23.19
N THR A 32 11.89 17.72 23.68
CA THR A 32 12.60 17.89 24.95
C THR A 32 14.03 17.38 24.84
N ALA A 33 14.91 17.85 25.70
CA ALA A 33 16.28 17.37 25.83
C ALA A 33 16.32 15.88 26.24
N GLU A 34 15.38 15.45 27.07
CA GLU A 34 15.21 14.06 27.50
C GLU A 34 14.91 13.15 26.31
N SER A 35 13.99 13.56 25.41
CA SER A 35 13.68 12.80 24.17
C SER A 35 14.91 12.62 23.29
N LEU A 36 15.78 13.64 23.20
CA LEU A 36 17.03 13.56 22.46
C LEU A 36 17.99 12.53 23.09
N GLU A 37 18.14 12.57 24.42
CA GLU A 37 19.00 11.64 25.16
C GLU A 37 18.51 10.20 25.07
N GLU A 38 17.21 9.96 25.26
CA GLU A 38 16.60 8.64 25.21
C GLU A 38 16.66 8.02 23.80
N THR A 39 16.57 8.85 22.73
CA THR A 39 16.72 8.37 21.35
C THR A 39 18.08 7.68 21.14
N GLY A 40 19.14 8.17 21.78
CA GLY A 40 20.47 7.53 21.71
C GLY A 40 20.57 6.18 22.43
N LYS A 41 19.57 5.80 23.25
CA LYS A 41 19.54 4.56 24.06
C LYS A 41 18.54 3.54 23.51
N VAL A 42 17.86 3.85 22.41
CA VAL A 42 16.84 2.99 21.82
C VAL A 42 17.46 1.66 21.39
N GLN A 43 16.90 0.57 21.84
CA GLN A 43 17.29 -0.79 21.49
C GLN A 43 16.30 -1.49 20.55
N MET A 44 15.06 -0.99 20.51
CA MET A 44 14.00 -1.51 19.66
C MET A 44 13.20 -0.38 19.06
N ILE A 45 12.85 -0.49 17.79
CA ILE A 45 11.96 0.42 17.09
C ILE A 45 10.79 -0.36 16.48
N ALA A 46 9.59 0.13 16.72
CA ALA A 46 8.38 -0.39 16.08
C ALA A 46 7.99 0.56 14.95
N LEU A 47 7.96 0.06 13.71
CA LEU A 47 7.60 0.81 12.52
C LEU A 47 6.23 0.36 12.03
N ASP A 48 5.34 1.30 11.79
CA ASP A 48 4.10 1.01 11.08
C ASP A 48 4.42 0.64 9.62
N LYS A 49 3.68 -0.36 9.07
CA LYS A 49 3.84 -0.77 7.68
C LYS A 49 3.33 0.31 6.74
N THR A 50 2.07 0.72 6.91
CA THR A 50 1.36 1.54 5.93
C THR A 50 1.76 3.02 6.02
N GLY A 51 2.28 3.58 4.93
CA GLY A 51 2.72 4.97 4.87
C GLY A 51 4.09 5.25 5.51
N THR A 52 4.65 4.31 6.30
CA THR A 52 6.00 4.43 6.88
C THR A 52 7.00 3.60 6.07
N ILE A 53 6.86 2.29 6.04
CA ILE A 53 7.68 1.39 5.22
C ILE A 53 7.21 1.40 3.77
N THR A 54 5.91 1.52 3.54
CA THR A 54 5.26 1.60 2.24
C THR A 54 4.90 3.05 1.90
N GLN A 55 4.51 3.30 0.64
CA GLN A 55 4.16 4.64 0.14
C GLN A 55 2.84 5.17 0.71
N GLY A 56 2.01 4.30 1.30
CA GLY A 56 0.66 4.64 1.78
C GLY A 56 -0.35 4.86 0.64
N THR A 57 0.05 4.57 -0.58
CA THR A 57 -0.78 4.69 -1.77
C THR A 57 -0.78 3.37 -2.52
N PRO A 58 -1.90 2.62 -2.53
CA PRO A 58 -2.01 1.38 -3.28
C PRO A 58 -1.75 1.60 -4.78
N LYS A 59 -1.07 0.65 -5.40
CA LYS A 59 -0.80 0.64 -6.85
C LYS A 59 -1.15 -0.72 -7.43
N VAL A 60 -1.52 -0.77 -8.71
CA VAL A 60 -1.62 -2.01 -9.45
C VAL A 60 -0.22 -2.59 -9.62
N THR A 61 -0.02 -3.80 -9.11
CA THR A 61 1.27 -4.52 -9.18
C THR A 61 1.27 -5.62 -10.22
N ASP A 62 0.13 -6.28 -10.43
CA ASP A 62 0.03 -7.39 -11.38
C ASP A 62 -1.30 -7.33 -12.14
N LEU A 63 -1.25 -7.73 -13.40
CA LEU A 63 -2.38 -7.95 -14.28
C LEU A 63 -2.33 -9.39 -14.76
N LEU A 64 -3.30 -10.21 -14.39
CA LEU A 64 -3.39 -11.62 -14.76
C LEU A 64 -4.67 -11.81 -15.60
N PRO A 65 -4.61 -11.59 -16.91
CA PRO A 65 -5.75 -11.79 -17.79
C PRO A 65 -6.10 -13.28 -17.90
N ALA A 66 -7.38 -13.60 -17.98
CA ALA A 66 -7.87 -14.92 -18.28
C ALA A 66 -7.67 -15.25 -19.77
N ASN A 67 -7.76 -16.54 -20.12
CA ASN A 67 -7.64 -16.99 -21.49
C ASN A 67 -8.63 -16.25 -22.43
N GLY A 68 -8.08 -15.63 -23.48
CA GLY A 68 -8.85 -14.87 -24.47
C GLY A 68 -9.05 -13.38 -24.11
N THR A 69 -8.53 -12.92 -22.97
CA THR A 69 -8.52 -11.51 -22.56
C THR A 69 -7.08 -10.98 -22.60
N THR A 70 -6.88 -9.74 -22.99
CA THR A 70 -5.58 -9.06 -22.90
C THR A 70 -5.51 -8.24 -21.61
N GLU A 71 -4.28 -7.90 -21.18
CA GLU A 71 -4.08 -7.00 -20.02
C GLU A 71 -4.80 -5.66 -20.22
N GLU A 72 -4.75 -5.12 -21.43
CA GLU A 72 -5.41 -3.87 -21.78
C GLU A 72 -6.93 -3.98 -21.66
N GLN A 73 -7.52 -5.07 -22.14
CA GLN A 73 -8.97 -5.32 -22.03
C GLN A 73 -9.40 -5.50 -20.59
N LEU A 74 -8.63 -6.24 -19.78
CA LEU A 74 -8.88 -6.40 -18.34
C LEU A 74 -8.83 -5.06 -17.62
N LEU A 75 -7.80 -4.26 -17.88
CA LEU A 75 -7.64 -2.96 -17.26
C LEU A 75 -8.72 -1.97 -17.70
N ALA A 76 -9.13 -1.99 -18.99
CA ALA A 76 -10.22 -1.14 -19.50
C ALA A 76 -11.58 -1.48 -18.85
N LEU A 77 -11.88 -2.78 -18.67
CA LEU A 77 -13.07 -3.24 -17.95
C LEU A 77 -13.06 -2.75 -16.50
N ALA A 78 -11.95 -2.96 -15.79
CA ALA A 78 -11.81 -2.52 -14.41
C ALA A 78 -11.88 -0.99 -14.29
N TYR A 79 -11.27 -0.25 -15.21
CA TYR A 79 -11.33 1.21 -15.28
C TYR A 79 -12.76 1.71 -15.42
N ALA A 80 -13.53 1.17 -16.36
CA ALA A 80 -14.92 1.57 -16.57
C ALA A 80 -15.78 1.33 -15.31
N LEU A 81 -15.57 0.21 -14.61
CA LEU A 81 -16.31 -0.17 -13.42
C LEU A 81 -15.91 0.66 -12.18
N GLU A 82 -14.61 0.90 -11.97
CA GLU A 82 -14.08 1.55 -10.76
C GLU A 82 -14.17 3.08 -10.80
N ARG A 83 -14.43 3.70 -11.95
CA ARG A 83 -14.56 5.17 -12.06
C ARG A 83 -15.61 5.80 -11.14
N LYS A 84 -16.66 5.06 -10.79
CA LYS A 84 -17.71 5.51 -9.87
C LYS A 84 -17.50 4.99 -8.43
N SER A 85 -16.42 4.27 -8.17
CA SER A 85 -16.09 3.73 -6.87
C SER A 85 -15.28 4.74 -6.03
N GLU A 86 -15.64 4.88 -4.77
CA GLU A 86 -14.86 5.67 -3.80
C GLU A 86 -13.83 4.83 -3.03
N HIS A 87 -13.70 3.55 -3.37
CA HIS A 87 -12.82 2.64 -2.66
C HIS A 87 -11.34 3.02 -2.87
N PRO A 88 -10.47 2.95 -1.84
CA PRO A 88 -9.04 3.29 -2.00
C PRO A 88 -8.33 2.49 -3.10
N LEU A 89 -8.70 1.22 -3.31
CA LEU A 89 -8.12 0.37 -4.37
C LEU A 89 -8.54 0.82 -5.77
N ALA A 90 -9.72 1.43 -5.92
CA ALA A 90 -10.17 1.98 -7.20
C ALA A 90 -9.18 3.02 -7.75
N LYS A 91 -8.65 3.88 -6.88
CA LYS A 91 -7.67 4.91 -7.28
C LYS A 91 -6.43 4.31 -7.94
N ALA A 92 -5.97 3.16 -7.48
CA ALA A 92 -4.83 2.46 -8.07
C ALA A 92 -5.13 2.00 -9.51
N ILE A 93 -6.34 1.47 -9.75
CA ILE A 93 -6.79 1.03 -11.07
C ILE A 93 -6.96 2.24 -12.00
N LEU A 94 -7.59 3.32 -11.51
CA LEU A 94 -7.77 4.56 -12.27
C LEU A 94 -6.42 5.13 -12.70
N GLN A 95 -5.47 5.27 -11.79
CA GLN A 95 -4.14 5.77 -12.10
C GLN A 95 -3.44 4.90 -13.14
N LYS A 96 -3.48 3.58 -13.01
CA LYS A 96 -2.85 2.65 -13.95
C LYS A 96 -3.47 2.75 -15.35
N ALA A 97 -4.80 2.89 -15.43
CA ALA A 97 -5.51 3.05 -16.70
C ALA A 97 -5.22 4.40 -17.38
N GLU A 98 -5.10 5.49 -16.60
CA GLU A 98 -4.71 6.80 -17.08
C GLU A 98 -3.27 6.81 -17.60
N GLU A 99 -2.33 6.16 -16.90
CA GLU A 99 -0.95 5.97 -17.35
C GLU A 99 -0.88 5.19 -18.69
N ALA A 100 -1.78 4.22 -18.87
CA ALA A 100 -1.95 3.46 -20.10
C ALA A 100 -2.76 4.21 -21.18
N GLN A 101 -3.23 5.43 -20.90
CA GLN A 101 -4.03 6.26 -21.82
C GLN A 101 -5.31 5.57 -22.31
N LEU A 102 -5.92 4.73 -21.48
CA LEU A 102 -7.15 4.04 -21.85
C LEU A 102 -8.33 5.01 -21.91
N PRO A 103 -9.26 4.81 -22.87
CA PRO A 103 -10.44 5.65 -22.97
C PRO A 103 -11.35 5.46 -21.76
N ALA A 104 -11.85 6.57 -21.24
CA ALA A 104 -12.78 6.57 -20.12
C ALA A 104 -14.19 6.28 -20.64
N GLU A 105 -14.60 5.03 -20.69
CA GLU A 105 -15.94 4.65 -21.08
C GLU A 105 -16.94 4.77 -19.91
N GLU A 106 -18.17 5.14 -20.24
CA GLU A 106 -19.24 5.28 -19.23
C GLU A 106 -19.96 3.96 -19.02
N VAL A 107 -20.38 3.77 -17.76
CA VAL A 107 -21.22 2.64 -17.32
C VAL A 107 -22.58 3.14 -16.82
N GLN A 108 -23.59 2.31 -17.03
CA GLN A 108 -24.96 2.47 -16.55
C GLN A 108 -25.22 1.47 -15.42
N GLU A 109 -26.31 1.69 -14.67
CA GLU A 109 -26.76 0.78 -13.62
C GLU A 109 -25.68 0.38 -12.60
N PHE A 110 -24.79 1.34 -12.29
CA PHE A 110 -23.71 1.11 -11.33
C PHE A 110 -24.26 0.81 -9.94
N GLN A 111 -23.82 -0.28 -9.33
CA GLN A 111 -24.21 -0.70 -7.99
C GLN A 111 -22.99 -1.14 -7.17
N VAL A 112 -22.99 -0.77 -5.89
CA VAL A 112 -21.99 -1.21 -4.90
C VAL A 112 -22.62 -2.32 -4.07
N HIS A 113 -21.98 -3.48 -4.06
CA HIS A 113 -22.32 -4.62 -3.21
C HIS A 113 -21.39 -4.62 -1.99
N ALA A 114 -21.84 -4.04 -0.88
CA ALA A 114 -21.01 -3.78 0.29
C ALA A 114 -20.26 -5.04 0.76
N GLY A 115 -18.94 -4.95 0.86
CA GLY A 115 -18.04 -6.03 1.27
C GLY A 115 -17.81 -7.13 0.21
N HIS A 116 -18.41 -7.03 -0.97
CA HIS A 116 -18.33 -8.04 -2.01
C HIS A 116 -17.70 -7.51 -3.30
N GLY A 117 -18.24 -6.41 -3.85
CA GLY A 117 -17.76 -5.87 -5.11
C GLY A 117 -18.68 -4.83 -5.74
N LEU A 118 -18.56 -4.70 -7.04
CA LEU A 118 -19.24 -3.72 -7.89
C LEU A 118 -19.91 -4.42 -9.06
N SER A 119 -21.02 -3.87 -9.55
CA SER A 119 -21.63 -4.25 -10.81
C SER A 119 -22.05 -3.02 -11.62
N ALA A 120 -22.05 -3.16 -12.94
CA ALA A 120 -22.52 -2.13 -13.87
C ALA A 120 -22.88 -2.73 -15.22
N VAL A 121 -23.49 -1.94 -16.09
CA VAL A 121 -23.75 -2.29 -17.49
C VAL A 121 -22.98 -1.34 -18.40
N GLN A 122 -22.25 -1.89 -19.37
CA GLN A 122 -21.53 -1.13 -20.39
C GLN A 122 -21.89 -1.65 -21.77
N ASN A 123 -22.47 -0.80 -22.60
CA ASN A 123 -22.89 -1.15 -23.97
C ASN A 123 -23.77 -2.42 -24.02
N GLY A 124 -24.63 -2.63 -23.02
CA GLY A 124 -25.50 -3.80 -22.90
C GLY A 124 -24.83 -5.03 -22.28
N ALA A 125 -23.54 -5.00 -22.01
CA ALA A 125 -22.80 -6.08 -21.33
C ALA A 125 -22.76 -5.84 -19.80
N ALA A 126 -23.02 -6.89 -19.02
CA ALA A 126 -22.94 -6.85 -17.57
C ALA A 126 -21.49 -7.00 -17.11
N LEU A 127 -21.01 -6.04 -16.31
CA LEU A 127 -19.68 -6.03 -15.72
C LEU A 127 -19.75 -6.27 -14.23
N TYR A 128 -18.83 -7.08 -13.70
CA TYR A 128 -18.69 -7.33 -12.28
C TYR A 128 -17.22 -7.28 -11.88
N GLY A 129 -16.95 -6.70 -10.72
CA GLY A 129 -15.62 -6.65 -10.12
C GLY A 129 -15.71 -6.80 -8.61
N GLY A 130 -14.80 -7.56 -7.99
CA GLY A 130 -14.84 -7.75 -6.54
C GLY A 130 -13.99 -8.91 -6.05
N ASN A 131 -14.37 -9.47 -4.88
CA ASN A 131 -13.70 -10.64 -4.32
C ASN A 131 -14.06 -11.94 -5.05
N LEU A 132 -13.29 -13.01 -4.82
CA LEU A 132 -13.49 -14.31 -5.47
C LEU A 132 -14.92 -14.83 -5.32
N ALA A 133 -15.45 -14.83 -4.08
CA ALA A 133 -16.78 -15.37 -3.80
C ALA A 133 -17.89 -14.63 -4.57
N PHE A 134 -17.75 -13.31 -4.73
CA PHE A 134 -18.67 -12.51 -5.51
C PHE A 134 -18.63 -12.88 -6.99
N ILE A 135 -17.42 -12.97 -7.56
CA ILE A 135 -17.25 -13.28 -9.00
C ILE A 135 -17.66 -14.72 -9.32
N GLN A 136 -17.43 -15.68 -8.43
CA GLN A 136 -17.90 -17.07 -8.59
C GLN A 136 -19.42 -17.21 -8.70
N SER A 137 -20.18 -16.21 -8.23
CA SER A 137 -21.64 -16.17 -8.43
C SER A 137 -22.06 -15.84 -9.86
N TYR A 138 -21.16 -15.32 -10.68
CA TYR A 138 -21.45 -14.87 -12.05
C TYR A 138 -20.60 -15.57 -13.11
N ALA A 139 -19.39 -16.00 -12.80
CA ALA A 139 -18.47 -16.62 -13.74
C ALA A 139 -17.66 -17.73 -13.08
N ALA A 140 -17.32 -18.78 -13.84
CA ALA A 140 -16.42 -19.81 -13.37
C ALA A 140 -14.97 -19.28 -13.37
N VAL A 141 -14.28 -19.41 -12.26
CA VAL A 141 -12.84 -19.11 -12.11
C VAL A 141 -12.08 -20.43 -12.16
N SER A 142 -11.02 -20.51 -12.92
CA SER A 142 -10.23 -21.75 -13.01
C SER A 142 -9.39 -21.97 -11.76
N PRO A 143 -9.10 -23.23 -11.39
CA PRO A 143 -8.26 -23.53 -10.22
C PRO A 143 -6.87 -22.89 -10.29
N GLU A 144 -6.30 -22.72 -11.48
CA GLU A 144 -5.01 -22.07 -11.68
C GLU A 144 -5.08 -20.58 -11.30
N MET A 145 -6.20 -19.91 -11.63
CA MET A 145 -6.39 -18.50 -11.28
C MET A 145 -6.69 -18.32 -9.81
N GLU A 146 -7.40 -19.26 -9.19
CA GLU A 146 -7.60 -19.25 -7.73
C GLU A 146 -6.26 -19.42 -6.99
N GLN A 147 -5.42 -20.37 -7.42
CA GLN A 147 -4.10 -20.57 -6.85
C GLN A 147 -3.19 -19.35 -7.04
N ALA A 148 -3.24 -18.72 -8.23
CA ALA A 148 -2.49 -17.49 -8.48
C ALA A 148 -2.94 -16.34 -7.54
N ALA A 149 -4.25 -16.22 -7.29
CA ALA A 149 -4.78 -15.22 -6.35
C ALA A 149 -4.37 -15.50 -4.90
N GLU A 150 -4.32 -16.77 -4.50
CA GLU A 150 -3.83 -17.16 -3.17
C GLU A 150 -2.37 -16.76 -2.99
N GLN A 151 -1.51 -17.07 -3.98
CA GLN A 151 -0.11 -16.65 -3.96
C GLN A 151 0.05 -15.13 -3.88
N LEU A 152 -0.73 -14.37 -4.67
CA LEU A 152 -0.72 -12.90 -4.56
C LEU A 152 -1.11 -12.41 -3.15
N SER A 153 -2.08 -13.09 -2.52
CA SER A 153 -2.50 -12.76 -1.15
C SER A 153 -1.42 -13.09 -0.12
N GLU A 154 -0.70 -14.20 -0.27
CA GLU A 154 0.46 -14.57 0.55
C GLU A 154 1.59 -13.53 0.41
N ASP A 155 1.78 -12.98 -0.78
CA ASP A 155 2.71 -11.89 -1.06
C ASP A 155 2.24 -10.51 -0.51
N GLY A 156 1.12 -10.48 0.22
CA GLY A 156 0.57 -9.26 0.83
C GLY A 156 -0.11 -8.31 -0.16
N LYS A 157 -0.53 -8.83 -1.32
CA LYS A 157 -1.28 -8.10 -2.33
C LYS A 157 -2.78 -8.39 -2.21
N THR A 158 -3.62 -7.51 -2.70
CA THR A 158 -5.07 -7.69 -2.73
C THR A 158 -5.52 -8.03 -4.15
N PRO A 159 -5.90 -9.28 -4.43
CA PRO A 159 -6.42 -9.66 -5.74
C PRO A 159 -7.88 -9.22 -5.88
N LEU A 160 -8.18 -8.53 -6.97
CA LEU A 160 -9.52 -8.13 -7.42
C LEU A 160 -9.87 -8.90 -8.69
N PHE A 161 -11.02 -9.54 -8.70
CA PHE A 161 -11.49 -10.40 -9.79
C PHE A 161 -12.49 -9.64 -10.65
N PHE A 162 -12.45 -9.86 -11.96
CA PHE A 162 -13.32 -9.18 -12.91
C PHE A 162 -13.97 -10.17 -13.89
N CYS A 163 -15.22 -9.95 -14.22
CA CYS A 163 -15.91 -10.70 -15.26
C CYS A 163 -16.85 -9.82 -16.10
N ARG A 164 -17.14 -10.25 -17.32
CA ARG A 164 -18.04 -9.61 -18.26
C ARG A 164 -18.99 -10.65 -18.86
N ASP A 165 -20.31 -10.39 -18.81
CA ASP A 165 -21.35 -11.28 -19.37
C ASP A 165 -21.21 -12.75 -18.94
N GLY A 166 -20.84 -12.99 -17.67
CA GLY A 166 -20.65 -14.35 -17.18
C GLY A 166 -19.32 -15.01 -17.58
N VAL A 167 -18.43 -14.28 -18.27
CA VAL A 167 -17.10 -14.77 -18.63
C VAL A 167 -16.05 -14.12 -17.74
N PHE A 168 -15.25 -14.95 -17.07
CA PHE A 168 -14.14 -14.48 -16.24
C PHE A 168 -13.09 -13.78 -17.09
N SER A 169 -12.74 -12.55 -16.75
CA SER A 169 -11.81 -11.71 -17.53
C SER A 169 -10.40 -11.68 -16.95
N GLY A 170 -10.25 -11.88 -15.62
CA GLY A 170 -8.92 -11.92 -15.00
C GLY A 170 -8.87 -11.33 -13.61
N ILE A 171 -7.65 -11.21 -13.10
CA ILE A 171 -7.32 -10.68 -11.77
C ILE A 171 -6.44 -9.45 -11.91
N ILE A 172 -6.72 -8.42 -11.13
CA ILE A 172 -5.84 -7.27 -10.93
C ILE A 172 -5.39 -7.28 -9.48
N ALA A 173 -4.09 -7.37 -9.22
CA ALA A 173 -3.57 -7.27 -7.87
C ALA A 173 -3.16 -5.84 -7.56
N VAL A 174 -3.54 -5.39 -6.37
CA VAL A 174 -3.22 -4.07 -5.84
C VAL A 174 -2.50 -4.23 -4.52
N ALA A 175 -1.40 -3.51 -4.35
CA ALA A 175 -0.65 -3.49 -3.09
C ALA A 175 -0.10 -2.10 -2.78
N ASP A 176 0.14 -1.86 -1.51
CA ASP A 176 0.88 -0.69 -1.06
C ASP A 176 2.39 -0.98 -1.21
N VAL A 177 3.04 -0.26 -2.09
CA VAL A 177 4.42 -0.53 -2.51
C VAL A 177 5.41 -0.04 -1.46
N ILE A 178 6.39 -0.87 -1.12
CA ILE A 178 7.50 -0.51 -0.23
C ILE A 178 8.27 0.67 -0.84
N LYS A 179 8.61 1.68 -0.03
CA LYS A 179 9.47 2.79 -0.46
C LYS A 179 10.86 2.26 -0.83
N ALA A 180 11.47 2.85 -1.83
CA ALA A 180 12.78 2.40 -2.35
C ALA A 180 13.90 2.46 -1.31
N ASP A 181 13.83 3.40 -0.38
CA ASP A 181 14.80 3.62 0.70
C ASP A 181 14.54 2.80 1.97
N SER A 182 13.32 2.31 2.18
CA SER A 182 12.94 1.56 3.39
C SER A 182 13.82 0.33 3.67
N PRO A 183 14.18 -0.52 2.67
CA PRO A 183 15.04 -1.66 2.93
C PRO A 183 16.45 -1.27 3.40
N GLN A 184 16.96 -0.14 2.94
CA GLN A 184 18.24 0.40 3.36
C GLN A 184 18.15 0.95 4.78
N ALA A 185 17.14 1.77 5.07
CA ALA A 185 16.90 2.34 6.40
C ALA A 185 16.76 1.25 7.48
N VAL A 186 16.01 0.18 7.20
CA VAL A 186 15.90 -0.96 8.12
C VAL A 186 17.27 -1.63 8.37
N ARG A 187 18.07 -1.84 7.32
CA ARG A 187 19.42 -2.41 7.46
C ARG A 187 20.34 -1.50 8.27
N GLU A 188 20.27 -0.21 8.08
CA GLU A 188 21.08 0.76 8.84
C GLU A 188 20.72 0.72 10.33
N LEU A 189 19.42 0.69 10.68
CA LEU A 189 18.98 0.51 12.07
C LEU A 189 19.47 -0.81 12.68
N GLN A 190 19.37 -1.91 11.95
CA GLN A 190 19.87 -3.22 12.40
C GLN A 190 21.40 -3.22 12.59
N ASN A 191 22.16 -2.56 11.72
CA ASN A 191 23.62 -2.42 11.84
C ASN A 191 24.02 -1.56 13.05
N MET A 192 23.14 -0.66 13.51
CA MET A 192 23.32 0.09 14.76
C MET A 192 22.99 -0.76 16.01
N GLY A 193 22.60 -2.02 15.85
CA GLY A 193 22.20 -2.90 16.93
C GLY A 193 20.77 -2.71 17.40
N ILE A 194 19.93 -1.99 16.66
CA ILE A 194 18.53 -1.73 17.00
C ILE A 194 17.66 -2.86 16.44
N HIS A 195 16.83 -3.46 17.28
CA HIS A 195 15.81 -4.41 16.85
C HIS A 195 14.66 -3.69 16.15
N VAL A 196 14.41 -4.01 14.88
CA VAL A 196 13.31 -3.45 14.11
C VAL A 196 12.13 -4.41 14.11
N VAL A 197 10.97 -3.94 14.56
CA VAL A 197 9.70 -4.67 14.56
C VAL A 197 8.73 -3.91 13.65
N MET A 198 8.06 -4.63 12.75
CA MET A 198 7.04 -4.06 11.89
C MET A 198 5.66 -4.30 12.49
N LEU A 199 4.89 -3.24 12.65
CA LEU A 199 3.50 -3.30 13.05
C LEU A 199 2.63 -3.27 11.79
N THR A 200 1.71 -4.20 11.69
CA THR A 200 0.72 -4.25 10.61
C THR A 200 -0.67 -4.46 11.18
N GLY A 201 -1.65 -3.76 10.62
CA GLY A 201 -3.06 -4.00 10.91
C GLY A 201 -3.64 -5.15 10.09
N ASP A 202 -2.86 -5.75 9.17
CA ASP A 202 -3.30 -6.87 8.37
C ASP A 202 -3.47 -8.10 9.27
N ASN A 203 -4.61 -8.79 9.13
CA ASN A 203 -4.86 -10.03 9.87
C ASN A 203 -3.81 -11.07 9.46
N THR A 204 -3.04 -11.55 10.44
CA THR A 204 -2.33 -12.82 10.32
C THR A 204 -3.37 -13.92 10.13
N ARG A 205 -3.47 -14.44 8.94
CA ARG A 205 -4.11 -15.74 8.71
C ARG A 205 -3.10 -16.84 8.88
#